data_7e1e73fde49a330f2903129adec5ee9f
#
_entry.id   7e1e73fde49a330f2903129adec5ee9f
#
_cell.length_a   1.000
_cell.length_b   1.000
_cell.length_c   1.000
_cell.angle_alpha   90.00
_cell.angle_beta   90.00
_cell.angle_gamma   90.00
#
_symmetry.space_group_name_H-M   'P 1'
#
loop_
_entity.id
_entity.type
_entity.pdbx_description
1 polymer ?
#
loop_
_entity_poly.entity_id
_entity_poly.type
_entity_poly.pdbx_seq_one_letter_code
_entity_poly.pdbx_strand_id
1 'polypeptide(L)'
;VYEALNRLERELEFARRGGTSLLKIIHGYGSTGAGGDIRIAVQKRLREMVEAGEIRSCIFGENWSKADEASWRLVQHQTELKKDPDLGRANFGITIVLL
;
A
#
# COMPACT_ATOMS: atom_id res chain seq x y z
N VAL A 1 -4.15 7.39 14.57
CA VAL A 1 -4.94 6.99 13.37
C VAL A 1 -5.29 8.19 12.50
N TYR A 2 -5.77 9.25 13.08
CA TYR A 2 -6.12 10.46 12.32
C TYR A 2 -4.96 11.02 11.53
N GLU A 3 -3.79 11.15 12.18
CA GLU A 3 -2.60 11.67 11.51
C GLU A 3 -2.16 10.76 10.37
N ALA A 4 -2.25 9.45 10.58
CA ALA A 4 -1.86 8.49 9.57
C ALA A 4 -2.77 8.58 8.34
N LEU A 5 -4.08 8.72 8.54
CA LEU A 5 -5.02 8.87 7.44
C LEU A 5 -4.84 10.19 6.70
N ASN A 6 -4.61 11.29 7.42
CA ASN A 6 -4.34 12.57 6.79
C ASN A 6 -3.05 12.53 5.96
N ARG A 7 -2.03 11.87 6.48
CA ARG A 7 -0.77 11.71 5.77
C ARG A 7 -0.95 10.87 4.52
N LEU A 8 -1.73 9.79 4.61
CA LEU A 8 -2.07 8.95 3.47
C LEU A 8 -2.70 9.77 2.36
N GLU A 9 -3.72 10.56 2.69
CA GLU A 9 -4.42 11.40 1.71
C GLU A 9 -3.47 12.38 1.03
N ARG A 10 -2.59 13.01 1.79
CA ARG A 10 -1.62 13.96 1.24
C ARG A 10 -0.60 13.28 0.34
N GLU A 11 -0.10 12.12 0.72
CA GLU A 11 0.86 11.38 -0.09
C GLU A 11 0.26 10.92 -1.41
N LEU A 12 -0.99 10.46 -1.38
CA LEU A 12 -1.69 10.05 -2.59
C LEU A 12 -1.95 11.24 -3.52
N GLU A 13 -2.37 12.36 -2.97
CA GLU A 13 -2.62 13.57 -3.75
C GLU A 13 -1.34 14.09 -4.38
N PHE A 14 -0.26 14.13 -3.62
CA PHE A 14 1.04 14.55 -4.12
C PHE A 14 1.53 13.64 -5.26
N ALA A 15 1.38 12.33 -5.09
CA ALA A 15 1.79 11.36 -6.10
C ALA A 15 0.97 11.52 -7.39
N ARG A 16 -0.35 11.74 -7.27
CA ARG A 16 -1.19 11.97 -8.44
C ARG A 16 -0.76 13.20 -9.21
N ARG A 17 -0.52 14.30 -8.52
CA ARG A 17 -0.08 15.55 -9.15
C ARG A 17 1.25 15.40 -9.87
N GLY A 18 2.13 14.56 -9.32
CA GLY A 18 3.42 14.29 -9.93
C GLY A 18 3.38 13.28 -11.06
N GLY A 19 2.21 12.76 -11.41
CA GLY A 19 2.07 11.75 -12.47
C GLY A 19 2.57 10.37 -12.07
N THR A 20 2.74 10.11 -10.79
CA THR A 20 3.19 8.81 -10.28
C THR A 20 2.06 7.78 -10.45
N SER A 21 2.39 6.62 -11.01
CA SER A 21 1.43 5.54 -11.21
C SER A 21 1.51 4.45 -10.15
N LEU A 22 2.61 4.39 -9.43
CA LEU A 22 2.86 3.38 -8.41
C LEU A 22 3.47 4.05 -7.18
N LEU A 23 2.95 3.73 -6.00
CA LEU A 23 3.43 4.30 -4.75
C LEU A 23 3.49 3.22 -3.69
N LYS A 24 4.63 3.12 -3.01
CA LYS A 24 4.76 2.26 -1.84
C LYS A 24 4.57 3.13 -0.60
N ILE A 25 3.57 2.82 0.20
CA ILE A 25 3.28 3.55 1.42
C ILE A 25 3.80 2.76 2.61
N ILE A 26 4.57 3.43 3.46
CA ILE A 26 5.06 2.86 4.69
C ILE A 26 4.27 3.54 5.82
N HIS A 27 3.20 2.88 6.24
CA HIS A 27 2.29 3.44 7.26
C HIS A 27 2.55 2.89 8.66
N GLY A 28 3.27 1.77 8.74
CA GLY A 28 3.50 1.13 10.02
C GLY A 28 2.28 0.38 10.54
N TYR A 29 2.39 -0.14 11.74
CA TYR A 29 1.31 -0.90 12.37
C TYR A 29 0.43 -0.02 13.25
N GLY A 30 1.00 0.93 13.94
CA GLY A 30 0.33 1.91 14.75
C GLY A 30 0.51 1.73 16.23
N SER A 31 -0.14 0.82 16.85
CA SER A 31 -0.09 0.76 18.29
C SER A 31 0.63 -0.45 18.82
N THR A 32 1.14 -0.27 20.01
CA THR A 32 1.73 -1.34 20.78
C THR A 32 0.63 -2.20 21.39
N GLY A 33 0.61 -3.46 21.03
CA GLY A 33 -0.24 -4.45 21.68
C GLY A 33 -1.68 -4.57 21.20
N ALA A 34 -2.14 -3.70 20.31
CA ALA A 34 -3.54 -3.73 19.87
C ALA A 34 -3.72 -4.19 18.43
N GLY A 35 -2.74 -4.85 17.85
CA GLY A 35 -2.88 -5.45 16.53
C GLY A 35 -2.81 -4.50 15.35
N GLY A 36 -2.29 -3.28 15.55
CA GLY A 36 -2.03 -2.39 14.44
C GLY A 36 -3.24 -1.58 13.98
N ASP A 37 -3.72 -0.69 14.84
CA ASP A 37 -4.86 0.16 14.53
C ASP A 37 -4.63 1.07 13.32
N ILE A 38 -3.38 1.54 13.12
CA ILE A 38 -3.05 2.33 11.92
C ILE A 38 -3.17 1.44 10.68
N ARG A 39 -2.62 0.25 10.72
CA ARG A 39 -2.71 -0.69 9.61
C ARG A 39 -4.17 -0.96 9.23
N ILE A 40 -5.00 -1.26 10.21
CA ILE A 40 -6.41 -1.56 9.98
C ILE A 40 -7.13 -0.38 9.34
N ALA A 41 -6.91 0.82 9.88
CA ALA A 41 -7.55 2.04 9.36
C ALA A 41 -7.08 2.38 7.95
N VAL A 42 -5.79 2.27 7.67
CA VAL A 42 -5.23 2.55 6.35
C VAL A 42 -5.75 1.55 5.32
N GLN A 43 -5.77 0.27 5.65
CA GLN A 43 -6.27 -0.75 4.73
C GLN A 43 -7.75 -0.55 4.42
N LYS A 44 -8.54 -0.23 5.44
CA LYS A 44 -9.96 0.06 5.24
C LYS A 44 -10.15 1.25 4.30
N ARG A 45 -9.41 2.32 4.53
CA ARG A 45 -9.51 3.53 3.69
C ARG A 45 -9.10 3.24 2.25
N LEU A 46 -8.03 2.48 2.05
CA LEU A 46 -7.58 2.12 0.71
C LEU A 46 -8.59 1.25 -0.02
N ARG A 47 -9.23 0.31 0.67
CA ARG A 47 -10.30 -0.49 0.05
C ARG A 47 -11.46 0.39 -0.39
N GLU A 48 -11.85 1.37 0.44
CA GLU A 48 -12.89 2.32 0.08
C GLU A 48 -12.52 3.13 -1.17
N MET A 49 -11.25 3.55 -1.25
CA MET A 49 -10.75 4.28 -2.41
C MET A 49 -10.78 3.45 -3.69
N VAL A 50 -10.46 2.18 -3.60
CA VAL A 50 -10.56 1.26 -4.76
C VAL A 50 -12.01 1.16 -5.22
N GLU A 51 -12.92 0.95 -4.28
CA GLU A 51 -14.36 0.85 -4.60
C GLU A 51 -14.91 2.12 -5.22
N ALA A 52 -14.43 3.28 -4.77
CA ALA A 52 -14.86 4.57 -5.30
C ALA A 52 -14.16 4.95 -6.61
N GLY A 53 -13.20 4.16 -7.07
CA GLY A 53 -12.43 4.47 -8.27
C GLY A 53 -11.40 5.57 -8.08
N GLU A 54 -11.08 5.95 -6.85
CA GLU A 54 -10.10 6.98 -6.55
C GLU A 54 -8.66 6.49 -6.78
N ILE A 55 -8.44 5.20 -6.59
CA ILE A 55 -7.19 4.52 -6.95
C ILE A 55 -7.53 3.27 -7.74
N ARG A 56 -6.58 2.77 -8.54
CA ARG A 56 -6.81 1.58 -9.35
C ARG A 56 -6.90 0.32 -8.52
N SER A 57 -5.89 0.09 -7.70
CA SER A 57 -5.83 -1.07 -6.83
C SER A 57 -4.76 -0.88 -5.77
N CYS A 58 -4.71 -1.81 -4.84
CA CYS A 58 -3.65 -1.83 -3.85
C CYS A 58 -3.30 -3.27 -3.50
N ILE A 59 -2.07 -3.47 -3.06
CA ILE A 59 -1.58 -4.77 -2.58
C ILE A 59 -1.08 -4.53 -1.17
N PHE A 60 -1.76 -5.12 -0.19
CA PHE A 60 -1.34 -5.00 1.21
C PHE A 60 -0.04 -5.76 1.43
N GLY A 61 0.79 -5.26 2.35
CA GLY A 61 2.11 -5.81 2.56
C GLY A 61 2.14 -7.29 2.90
N GLU A 62 1.13 -7.79 3.59
CA GLU A 62 1.00 -9.22 3.88
C GLU A 62 0.83 -10.08 2.63
N ASN A 63 0.33 -9.49 1.55
CA ASN A 63 0.13 -10.16 0.26
C ASN A 63 1.20 -9.82 -0.77
N TRP A 64 2.12 -8.95 -0.43
CA TRP A 64 3.19 -8.53 -1.34
C TRP A 64 4.23 -9.63 -1.46
N SER A 65 4.01 -10.56 -2.39
CA SER A 65 4.87 -11.72 -2.58
C SER A 65 4.75 -12.29 -3.99
N LYS A 66 5.74 -13.05 -4.41
CA LYS A 66 5.72 -13.72 -5.71
C LYS A 66 4.65 -14.80 -5.82
N ALA A 67 4.13 -15.26 -4.69
CA ALA A 67 3.07 -16.26 -4.64
C ALA A 67 1.69 -15.64 -4.85
N ASP A 68 1.56 -14.33 -4.67
CA ASP A 68 0.32 -13.61 -4.87
C ASP A 68 0.19 -13.21 -6.34
N GLU A 69 -0.96 -13.49 -6.94
CA GLU A 69 -1.15 -13.26 -8.38
C GLU A 69 -1.01 -11.80 -8.78
N ALA A 70 -1.62 -10.89 -8.03
CA ALA A 70 -1.55 -9.46 -8.33
C ALA A 70 -0.11 -8.93 -8.17
N SER A 71 0.58 -9.39 -7.13
CA SER A 71 1.98 -9.04 -6.92
C SER A 71 2.86 -9.53 -8.06
N TRP A 72 2.66 -10.76 -8.49
CA TRP A 72 3.45 -11.36 -9.55
C TRP A 72 3.26 -10.61 -10.87
N ARG A 73 2.03 -10.26 -11.22
CA ARG A 73 1.75 -9.47 -12.41
C ARG A 73 2.47 -8.12 -12.37
N LEU A 74 2.41 -7.46 -11.23
CA LEU A 74 3.05 -6.15 -11.07
C LEU A 74 4.57 -6.26 -11.21
N VAL A 75 5.17 -7.26 -10.57
CA VAL A 75 6.62 -7.51 -10.66
C VAL A 75 7.05 -7.79 -12.10
N GLN A 76 6.22 -8.50 -12.86
CA GLN A 76 6.51 -8.77 -14.28
C GLN A 76 6.48 -7.51 -15.14
N HIS A 77 5.59 -6.57 -14.84
CA HIS A 77 5.51 -5.28 -15.53
C HIS A 77 6.62 -4.33 -15.12
N GLN A 78 6.99 -4.36 -13.85
CA GLN A 78 8.02 -3.49 -13.30
C GLN A 78 9.06 -4.34 -12.59
N THR A 79 10.02 -4.81 -13.37
CA THR A 79 11.01 -5.80 -12.90
C THR A 79 11.89 -5.28 -11.77
N GLU A 80 12.03 -3.97 -11.63
CA GLU A 80 12.77 -3.36 -10.52
C GLU A 80 12.19 -3.74 -9.17
N LEU A 81 10.90 -4.06 -9.11
CA LEU A 81 10.23 -4.43 -7.88
C LEU A 81 10.69 -5.79 -7.34
N LYS A 82 11.37 -6.59 -8.14
CA LYS A 82 11.99 -7.83 -7.65
C LYS A 82 13.01 -7.56 -6.56
N LYS A 83 13.57 -6.36 -6.54
CA LYS A 83 14.57 -5.95 -5.57
C LYS A 83 13.98 -5.28 -4.34
N ASP A 84 12.66 -5.12 -4.32
CA ASP A 84 12.03 -4.47 -3.17
C ASP A 84 12.26 -5.31 -1.90
N PRO A 85 12.78 -4.69 -0.83
CA PRO A 85 13.15 -5.44 0.37
C PRO A 85 11.96 -6.06 1.11
N ASP A 86 10.75 -5.57 0.87
CA ASP A 86 9.55 -6.10 1.55
C ASP A 86 8.85 -7.20 0.77
N LEU A 87 9.30 -7.46 -0.46
CA LEU A 87 8.69 -8.51 -1.27
C LEU A 87 8.93 -9.88 -0.63
N GLY A 88 7.85 -10.56 -0.27
CA GLY A 88 7.92 -11.87 0.37
C GLY A 88 8.21 -11.85 1.87
N ARG A 89 8.18 -10.66 2.49
CA ARG A 89 8.50 -10.52 3.92
C ARG A 89 7.27 -10.45 4.81
N ALA A 90 6.07 -10.44 4.23
CA ALA A 90 4.82 -10.28 4.97
C ALA A 90 4.86 -9.05 5.89
N ASN A 91 5.36 -7.94 5.37
CA ASN A 91 5.43 -6.70 6.15
C ASN A 91 4.07 -6.02 6.17
N PHE A 92 3.35 -6.15 7.27
CA PHE A 92 2.02 -5.58 7.44
C PHE A 92 2.02 -4.05 7.54
N GLY A 93 3.19 -3.45 7.66
CA GLY A 93 3.33 -2.00 7.78
C GLY A 93 3.47 -1.25 6.47
N ILE A 94 3.36 -1.94 5.33
CA ILE A 94 3.44 -1.29 4.02
C ILE A 94 2.25 -1.67 3.14
N THR A 95 2.00 -0.86 2.12
CA THR A 95 1.03 -1.17 1.08
C THR A 95 1.54 -0.61 -0.25
N ILE A 96 1.38 -1.39 -1.31
CA ILE A 96 1.67 -0.95 -2.67
C ILE A 96 0.36 -0.40 -3.25
N VAL A 97 0.38 0.82 -3.75
CA VAL A 97 -0.81 1.47 -4.32
C VAL A 97 -0.59 1.75 -5.79
N LEU A 98 -1.56 1.37 -6.61
CA LEU A 98 -1.57 1.69 -8.03
C LEU A 98 -2.56 2.83 -8.26
N LEU A 99 -2.04 3.97 -8.69
CA LEU A 99 -2.80 5.19 -8.95
C LEU A 99 -3.29 5.25 -10.41
#